data_0d93bbce0997fad1a1079d2e307e398e
#
_entry.id   0d93bbce0997fad1a1079d2e307e398e
#
_cell.length_a   1.000
_cell.length_b   1.000
_cell.length_c   1.000
_cell.angle_alpha   90.00
_cell.angle_beta   90.00
_cell.angle_gamma   90.00
#
_symmetry.space_group_name_H-M   'P 1'
#
loop_
_entity.id
_entity.type
_entity.pdbx_description
1 polymer ?
#
loop_
_entity_poly.entity_id
_entity_poly.type
_entity_poly.pdbx_seq_one_letter_code
_entity_poly.pdbx_strand_id
1 'polypeptide(L)'
;AMDLRGNAVTWLGHGTWLWETSAGGRLLVDCWTRNNPACPEEYREPGGLGTIDGILITHGHFDHLTDAVEIIRATGAPAFAIFETAMYLGGRGLETVTGFNKGGTIEVAGCRATMVNAVHSGGITAEDGTIVEGGDPAGYVVEFPDGLVVYHAGDTDVFG
;
A
#
# COMPACT_ATOMS: atom_id res chain seq x y z
N ALA A 1 5.29 -9.86 -23.61
CA ALA A 1 5.40 -9.77 -22.14
C ALA A 1 6.40 -8.65 -21.83
N MET A 2 6.12 -7.84 -20.82
CA MET A 2 7.05 -6.83 -20.34
C MET A 2 8.21 -7.53 -19.64
N ASP A 3 9.45 -7.16 -19.94
CA ASP A 3 10.62 -7.67 -19.21
C ASP A 3 10.73 -6.91 -17.88
N LEU A 4 10.44 -7.59 -16.77
CA LEU A 4 10.52 -7.04 -15.40
C LEU A 4 11.88 -7.30 -14.73
N ARG A 5 12.92 -7.72 -15.47
CA ARG A 5 14.28 -7.93 -14.97
C ARG A 5 14.37 -8.89 -13.77
N GLY A 6 13.52 -9.91 -13.76
CA GLY A 6 13.43 -10.86 -12.65
C GLY A 6 12.57 -10.38 -11.46
N ASN A 7 12.00 -9.20 -11.53
CA ASN A 7 10.96 -8.78 -10.59
C ASN A 7 9.59 -9.37 -11.00
N ALA A 8 8.66 -9.45 -10.05
CA ALA A 8 7.28 -9.84 -10.32
C ALA A 8 6.30 -8.79 -9.79
N VAL A 9 5.21 -8.62 -10.51
CA VAL A 9 4.11 -7.73 -10.14
C VAL A 9 2.82 -8.52 -10.25
N THR A 10 2.21 -8.81 -9.12
CA THR A 10 0.96 -9.57 -9.02
C THR A 10 -0.18 -8.63 -8.65
N TRP A 11 -1.20 -8.56 -9.50
CA TRP A 11 -2.42 -7.83 -9.21
C TRP A 11 -3.34 -8.69 -8.34
N LEU A 12 -3.70 -8.17 -7.18
CA LEU A 12 -4.58 -8.83 -6.21
C LEU A 12 -6.03 -8.31 -6.25
N GLY A 13 -6.34 -7.51 -7.26
CA GLY A 13 -7.66 -6.93 -7.44
C GLY A 13 -7.74 -5.47 -6.98
N HIS A 14 -8.55 -4.66 -7.70
CA HIS A 14 -8.70 -3.23 -7.47
C HIS A 14 -7.34 -2.52 -7.43
N GLY A 15 -7.07 -1.75 -6.38
CA GLY A 15 -5.79 -1.05 -6.14
C GLY A 15 -4.72 -1.89 -5.44
N THR A 16 -5.02 -3.14 -5.07
CA THR A 16 -4.11 -3.97 -4.28
C THR A 16 -3.13 -4.76 -5.16
N TRP A 17 -1.84 -4.61 -4.87
CA TRP A 17 -0.75 -5.23 -5.62
C TRP A 17 0.30 -5.84 -4.70
N LEU A 18 0.85 -6.97 -5.09
CA LEU A 18 2.03 -7.57 -4.48
C LEU A 18 3.19 -7.48 -5.46
N TRP A 19 4.28 -6.85 -5.06
CA TRP A 19 5.49 -6.70 -5.85
C TRP A 19 6.63 -7.47 -5.20
N GLU A 20 7.36 -8.22 -6.01
CA GLU A 20 8.50 -9.01 -5.59
C GLU A 20 9.72 -8.53 -6.37
N THR A 21 10.74 -8.07 -5.65
CA THR A 21 11.97 -7.61 -6.28
C THR A 21 12.87 -8.79 -6.66
N SER A 22 13.69 -8.62 -7.69
CA SER A 22 14.72 -9.60 -8.07
C SER A 22 15.73 -9.89 -6.94
N ALA A 23 15.81 -9.01 -5.94
CA ALA A 23 16.61 -9.18 -4.73
C ALA A 23 15.87 -9.90 -3.59
N GLY A 24 14.60 -10.29 -3.79
CA GLY A 24 13.79 -11.04 -2.83
C GLY A 24 12.92 -10.20 -1.89
N GLY A 25 12.96 -8.86 -1.98
CA GLY A 25 12.06 -7.99 -1.20
C GLY A 25 10.61 -8.09 -1.67
N ARG A 26 9.65 -8.08 -0.74
CA ARG A 26 8.22 -8.20 -1.03
C ARG A 26 7.46 -6.98 -0.50
N LEU A 27 6.82 -6.25 -1.38
CA LEU A 27 6.11 -5.00 -1.10
C LEU A 27 4.63 -5.16 -1.45
N LEU A 28 3.75 -4.93 -0.47
CA LEU A 28 2.31 -4.86 -0.68
C LEU A 28 1.92 -3.39 -0.89
N VAL A 29 1.12 -3.13 -1.90
CA VAL A 29 0.53 -1.80 -2.14
C VAL A 29 -0.97 -1.93 -1.95
N ASP A 30 -1.50 -1.15 -1.03
CA ASP A 30 -2.87 -1.18 -0.53
C ASP A 30 -3.30 -2.53 0.09
N CYS A 31 -4.36 -2.51 0.88
CA CYS A 31 -4.72 -3.62 1.74
C CYS A 31 -6.22 -3.92 1.67
N TRP A 32 -6.68 -4.43 0.53
CA TRP A 32 -8.03 -4.95 0.39
C TRP A 32 -8.00 -6.31 -0.29
N THR A 33 -8.02 -7.38 0.50
CA THR A 33 -7.86 -8.75 0.02
C THR A 33 -9.06 -9.65 0.34
N ARG A 34 -9.52 -9.66 1.60
CA ARG A 34 -10.51 -10.64 2.09
C ARG A 34 -11.85 -10.57 1.35
N ASN A 35 -12.44 -9.39 1.24
CA ASN A 35 -13.73 -9.17 0.59
C ASN A 35 -13.60 -8.57 -0.81
N ASN A 36 -12.41 -8.56 -1.38
CA ASN A 36 -12.16 -8.12 -2.73
C ASN A 36 -12.57 -9.23 -3.71
N PRO A 37 -13.60 -9.02 -4.54
CA PRO A 37 -14.09 -10.07 -5.44
C PRO A 37 -13.09 -10.51 -6.49
N ALA A 38 -12.12 -9.65 -6.83
CA ALA A 38 -11.07 -9.93 -7.81
C ALA A 38 -9.80 -10.52 -7.17
N CYS A 39 -9.70 -10.55 -5.82
CA CYS A 39 -8.55 -11.13 -5.15
C CYS A 39 -8.55 -12.66 -5.30
N PRO A 40 -7.45 -13.26 -5.81
CA PRO A 40 -7.32 -14.70 -5.82
C PRO A 40 -7.46 -15.30 -4.42
N GLU A 41 -8.12 -16.46 -4.32
CA GLU A 41 -8.52 -17.05 -3.04
C GLU A 41 -7.33 -17.27 -2.10
N GLU A 42 -6.19 -17.68 -2.64
CA GLU A 42 -4.96 -17.92 -1.89
C GLU A 42 -4.38 -16.69 -1.19
N TYR A 43 -4.71 -15.46 -1.65
CA TYR A 43 -4.22 -14.20 -1.05
C TYR A 43 -5.25 -13.49 -0.17
N ARG A 44 -6.46 -14.02 -0.03
CA ARG A 44 -7.53 -13.34 0.74
C ARG A 44 -7.23 -13.25 2.22
N GLU A 45 -6.56 -14.25 2.76
CA GLU A 45 -6.14 -14.24 4.16
C GLU A 45 -4.68 -13.81 4.29
N PRO A 46 -4.30 -13.10 5.38
CA PRO A 46 -2.93 -12.60 5.55
C PRO A 46 -1.85 -13.68 5.43
N GLY A 47 -2.14 -14.91 5.86
CA GLY A 47 -1.21 -16.03 5.74
C GLY A 47 -0.86 -16.42 4.31
N GLY A 48 -1.76 -16.17 3.36
CA GLY A 48 -1.53 -16.41 1.94
C GLY A 48 -0.59 -15.40 1.28
N LEU A 49 -0.44 -14.22 1.88
CA LEU A 49 0.49 -13.21 1.37
C LEU A 49 1.97 -13.59 1.59
N GLY A 50 2.23 -14.55 2.50
CA GLY A 50 3.60 -14.92 2.88
C GLY A 50 4.33 -13.82 3.63
N THR A 51 5.66 -13.78 3.53
CA THR A 51 6.46 -12.69 4.11
C THR A 51 6.20 -11.40 3.34
N ILE A 52 5.94 -10.31 4.05
CA ILE A 52 5.84 -8.95 3.50
C ILE A 52 6.90 -8.11 4.20
N ASP A 53 7.77 -7.46 3.42
CA ASP A 53 8.87 -6.63 3.92
C ASP A 53 8.50 -5.14 4.02
N GLY A 54 7.34 -4.77 3.46
CA GLY A 54 6.80 -3.43 3.57
C GLY A 54 5.43 -3.28 2.94
N ILE A 55 4.70 -2.27 3.39
CA ILE A 55 3.35 -1.95 2.92
C ILE A 55 3.30 -0.46 2.58
N LEU A 56 2.84 -0.12 1.37
CA LEU A 56 2.51 1.24 0.97
C LEU A 56 1.00 1.40 0.89
N ILE A 57 0.45 2.44 1.50
CA ILE A 57 -0.99 2.73 1.49
C ILE A 57 -1.20 4.05 0.75
N THR A 58 -2.01 4.02 -0.29
CA THR A 58 -2.24 5.18 -1.16
C THR A 58 -3.20 6.19 -0.53
N HIS A 59 -4.29 5.73 0.09
CA HIS A 59 -5.28 6.58 0.73
C HIS A 59 -6.24 5.79 1.64
N GLY A 60 -7.14 6.50 2.32
CA GLY A 60 -7.97 5.98 3.39
C GLY A 60 -9.28 5.29 2.98
N HIS A 61 -9.63 5.17 1.70
CA HIS A 61 -10.88 4.51 1.30
C HIS A 61 -10.89 3.02 1.66
N PHE A 62 -12.10 2.48 1.88
CA PHE A 62 -12.27 1.11 2.38
C PHE A 62 -11.64 0.05 1.46
N ASP A 63 -11.72 0.25 0.15
CA ASP A 63 -11.21 -0.65 -0.89
C ASP A 63 -9.67 -0.57 -1.08
N HIS A 64 -8.99 0.21 -0.22
CA HIS A 64 -7.54 0.32 -0.12
C HIS A 64 -7.02 0.04 1.30
N LEU A 65 -7.87 0.19 2.33
CA LEU A 65 -7.43 0.21 3.72
C LEU A 65 -8.07 -0.88 4.61
N THR A 66 -9.19 -1.50 4.20
CA THR A 66 -10.03 -2.32 5.09
C THR A 66 -9.26 -3.41 5.83
N ASP A 67 -8.36 -4.13 5.15
CA ASP A 67 -7.65 -5.25 5.74
C ASP A 67 -6.27 -4.86 6.33
N ALA A 68 -5.89 -3.55 6.28
CA ALA A 68 -4.56 -3.08 6.66
C ALA A 68 -4.19 -3.45 8.10
N VAL A 69 -5.10 -3.24 9.06
CA VAL A 69 -4.85 -3.55 10.48
C VAL A 69 -4.52 -5.01 10.68
N GLU A 70 -5.28 -5.89 10.05
CA GLU A 70 -5.09 -7.33 10.18
C GLU A 70 -3.82 -7.81 9.48
N ILE A 71 -3.57 -7.34 8.26
CA ILE A 71 -2.37 -7.68 7.49
C ILE A 71 -1.11 -7.21 8.24
N ILE A 72 -1.07 -5.97 8.72
CA ILE A 72 0.09 -5.44 9.47
C ILE A 72 0.34 -6.26 10.74
N ARG A 73 -0.71 -6.59 11.51
CA ARG A 73 -0.57 -7.44 12.70
C ARG A 73 -0.06 -8.85 12.40
N ALA A 74 -0.58 -9.46 11.34
CA ALA A 74 -0.22 -10.82 10.98
C ALA A 74 1.19 -10.94 10.40
N THR A 75 1.64 -9.96 9.63
CA THR A 75 2.94 -9.97 8.96
C THR A 75 4.04 -9.31 9.78
N GLY A 76 3.69 -8.37 10.67
CA GLY A 76 4.66 -7.51 11.36
C GLY A 76 5.37 -6.52 10.43
N ALA A 77 4.93 -6.39 9.18
CA ALA A 77 5.56 -5.55 8.18
C ALA A 77 5.46 -4.06 8.54
N PRO A 78 6.51 -3.26 8.28
CA PRO A 78 6.41 -1.82 8.37
C PRO A 78 5.45 -1.30 7.29
N ALA A 79 4.56 -0.39 7.69
CA ALA A 79 3.60 0.23 6.79
C ALA A 79 3.82 1.75 6.71
N PHE A 80 3.58 2.31 5.53
CA PHE A 80 3.83 3.72 5.24
C PHE A 80 2.60 4.31 4.54
N ALA A 81 2.18 5.47 5.00
CA ALA A 81 1.00 6.17 4.49
C ALA A 81 1.18 7.68 4.61
N ILE A 82 0.26 8.46 4.03
CA ILE A 82 0.11 9.87 4.37
C ILE A 82 -0.07 10.02 5.89
N PHE A 83 0.40 11.11 6.45
CA PHE A 83 0.48 11.30 7.90
C PHE A 83 -0.83 10.98 8.64
N GLU A 84 -1.97 11.47 8.16
CA GLU A 84 -3.27 11.30 8.82
C GLU A 84 -3.73 9.82 8.82
N THR A 85 -3.59 9.12 7.70
CA THR A 85 -3.87 7.67 7.61
C THR A 85 -2.93 6.88 8.55
N ALA A 86 -1.66 7.23 8.60
CA ALA A 86 -0.71 6.59 9.52
C ALA A 86 -1.09 6.81 10.99
N MET A 87 -1.50 8.02 11.37
CA MET A 87 -1.99 8.33 12.73
C MET A 87 -3.25 7.55 13.07
N TYR A 88 -4.19 7.40 12.13
CA TYR A 88 -5.38 6.58 12.31
C TYR A 88 -5.01 5.12 12.59
N LEU A 89 -4.11 4.53 11.81
CA LEU A 89 -3.64 3.16 12.00
C LEU A 89 -2.86 2.99 13.31
N GLY A 90 -2.01 3.95 13.67
CA GLY A 90 -1.30 3.99 14.95
C GLY A 90 -2.26 4.00 16.15
N GLY A 91 -3.38 4.73 16.05
CA GLY A 91 -4.47 4.73 17.03
C GLY A 91 -5.16 3.37 17.21
N ARG A 92 -4.96 2.44 16.26
CA ARG A 92 -5.42 1.04 16.34
C ARG A 92 -4.37 0.10 16.97
N GLY A 93 -3.31 0.66 17.58
CA GLY A 93 -2.25 -0.07 18.25
C GLY A 93 -1.22 -0.70 17.32
N LEU A 94 -1.02 -0.13 16.13
CA LEU A 94 0.01 -0.55 15.19
C LEU A 94 1.26 0.31 15.37
N GLU A 95 2.33 -0.28 15.91
CA GLU A 95 3.58 0.43 16.21
C GLU A 95 4.52 0.52 14.99
N THR A 96 4.31 -0.28 13.96
CA THR A 96 5.16 -0.35 12.76
C THR A 96 4.69 0.56 11.62
N VAL A 97 3.77 1.48 11.90
CA VAL A 97 3.23 2.41 10.89
C VAL A 97 3.96 3.75 10.97
N THR A 98 4.43 4.23 9.83
CA THR A 98 5.14 5.51 9.70
C THR A 98 4.39 6.43 8.74
N GLY A 99 4.08 7.64 9.21
CA GLY A 99 3.51 8.70 8.39
C GLY A 99 4.58 9.54 7.71
N PHE A 100 4.36 9.88 6.43
CA PHE A 100 5.16 10.85 5.70
C PHE A 100 4.30 11.60 4.69
N ASN A 101 4.86 12.51 3.92
CA ASN A 101 4.09 13.37 3.04
C ASN A 101 4.61 13.35 1.60
N LYS A 102 3.80 13.87 0.69
CA LYS A 102 4.11 14.01 -0.74
C LYS A 102 5.44 14.73 -0.93
N GLY A 103 6.27 14.23 -1.85
CA GLY A 103 7.65 14.67 -2.08
C GLY A 103 8.68 13.98 -1.17
N GLY A 104 8.25 13.30 -0.10
CA GLY A 104 9.12 12.48 0.74
C GLY A 104 9.47 11.15 0.09
N THR A 105 10.67 10.65 0.37
CA THR A 105 11.15 9.33 -0.08
C THR A 105 11.56 8.50 1.13
N ILE A 106 11.15 7.23 1.12
CA ILE A 106 11.51 6.24 2.14
C ILE A 106 12.21 5.05 1.50
N GLU A 107 12.92 4.28 2.31
CA GLU A 107 13.43 2.96 1.93
C GLU A 107 12.54 1.88 2.53
N VAL A 108 12.07 0.94 1.70
CA VAL A 108 11.17 -0.13 2.09
C VAL A 108 11.35 -1.35 1.19
N ALA A 109 11.44 -2.55 1.76
CA ALA A 109 11.62 -3.81 1.01
C ALA A 109 12.82 -3.79 0.02
N GLY A 110 13.87 -3.01 0.32
CA GLY A 110 15.01 -2.76 -0.56
C GLY A 110 14.74 -1.78 -1.71
N CYS A 111 13.54 -1.23 -1.80
CA CYS A 111 13.15 -0.22 -2.79
C CYS A 111 13.23 1.20 -2.20
N ARG A 112 13.28 2.21 -3.09
CA ARG A 112 13.08 3.61 -2.75
C ARG A 112 11.69 4.04 -3.21
N ALA A 113 10.80 4.38 -2.28
CA ALA A 113 9.43 4.80 -2.57
C ALA A 113 9.26 6.29 -2.30
N THR A 114 8.92 7.05 -3.34
CA THR A 114 8.61 8.48 -3.24
C THR A 114 7.11 8.68 -3.33
N MET A 115 6.51 9.32 -2.33
CA MET A 115 5.10 9.67 -2.35
C MET A 115 4.89 10.86 -3.28
N VAL A 116 3.93 10.72 -4.20
CA VAL A 116 3.61 11.74 -5.20
C VAL A 116 2.12 12.11 -5.15
N ASN A 117 1.75 13.16 -5.87
CA ASN A 117 0.37 13.65 -5.87
C ASN A 117 -0.61 12.66 -6.50
N ALA A 118 -1.83 12.66 -5.99
CA ALA A 118 -3.03 12.10 -6.60
C ALA A 118 -4.19 13.08 -6.41
N VAL A 119 -5.14 13.10 -7.33
CA VAL A 119 -6.32 13.98 -7.31
C VAL A 119 -7.55 13.10 -7.04
N HIS A 120 -7.89 12.94 -5.78
CA HIS A 120 -8.96 12.07 -5.30
C HIS A 120 -9.36 12.51 -3.89
N SER A 121 -10.27 11.81 -3.22
CA SER A 121 -10.56 11.99 -1.80
C SER A 121 -9.83 10.94 -0.95
N GLY A 122 -9.69 11.17 0.36
CA GLY A 122 -8.89 10.28 1.22
C GLY A 122 -9.55 9.95 2.56
N GLY A 123 -10.86 10.23 2.73
CA GLY A 123 -11.57 9.97 3.98
C GLY A 123 -11.61 8.48 4.34
N ILE A 124 -11.45 8.18 5.64
CA ILE A 124 -11.50 6.81 6.17
C ILE A 124 -12.90 6.55 6.72
N THR A 125 -13.52 5.46 6.30
CA THR A 125 -14.77 4.97 6.91
C THR A 125 -14.42 4.20 8.18
N ALA A 126 -14.79 4.77 9.35
CA ALA A 126 -14.60 4.11 10.64
C ALA A 126 -15.61 2.96 10.85
N GLU A 127 -15.40 2.15 11.88
CA GLU A 127 -16.25 0.96 12.17
C GLU A 127 -17.72 1.30 12.44
N ASP A 128 -17.99 2.51 12.98
CA ASP A 128 -19.35 3.01 13.21
C ASP A 128 -19.99 3.65 11.97
N GLY A 129 -19.30 3.62 10.83
CA GLY A 129 -19.74 4.19 9.57
C GLY A 129 -19.48 5.70 9.42
N THR A 130 -18.88 6.34 10.39
CA THR A 130 -18.49 7.75 10.26
C THR A 130 -17.29 7.92 9.35
N ILE A 131 -17.21 9.05 8.66
CA ILE A 131 -16.03 9.41 7.87
C ILE A 131 -15.10 10.26 8.73
N VAL A 132 -13.88 9.80 8.87
CA VAL A 132 -12.81 10.53 9.58
C VAL A 132 -11.73 10.98 8.59
N GLU A 133 -10.94 11.94 8.99
CA GLU A 133 -9.84 12.50 8.20
C GLU A 133 -8.79 11.42 7.93
N GLY A 134 -8.48 11.19 6.66
CA GLY A 134 -7.45 10.25 6.22
C GLY A 134 -6.26 10.90 5.53
N GLY A 135 -6.29 12.22 5.40
CA GLY A 135 -5.30 12.99 4.65
C GLY A 135 -5.52 12.95 3.15
N ASP A 136 -4.63 13.58 2.43
CA ASP A 136 -4.65 13.63 0.97
C ASP A 136 -4.32 12.25 0.36
N PRO A 137 -5.00 11.86 -0.72
CA PRO A 137 -4.61 10.67 -1.48
C PRO A 137 -3.23 10.84 -2.14
N ALA A 138 -2.55 9.74 -2.33
CA ALA A 138 -1.21 9.73 -2.89
C ALA A 138 -1.01 8.57 -3.88
N GLY A 139 -0.09 8.78 -4.81
CA GLY A 139 0.55 7.72 -5.56
C GLY A 139 1.99 7.50 -5.09
N TYR A 140 2.66 6.52 -5.67
CA TYR A 140 4.05 6.21 -5.36
C TYR A 140 4.87 6.01 -6.63
N VAL A 141 6.05 6.62 -6.68
CA VAL A 141 7.11 6.25 -7.62
C VAL A 141 8.09 5.38 -6.86
N VAL A 142 8.21 4.12 -7.26
CA VAL A 142 9.03 3.11 -6.56
C VAL A 142 10.16 2.66 -7.46
N GLU A 143 11.38 2.92 -7.03
CA GLU A 143 12.61 2.46 -7.66
C GLU A 143 13.06 1.15 -6.99
N PHE A 144 13.10 0.09 -7.76
CA PHE A 144 13.55 -1.24 -7.34
C PHE A 144 15.08 -1.34 -7.28
N PRO A 145 15.65 -2.29 -6.53
CA PRO A 145 17.10 -2.41 -6.38
C PRO A 145 17.89 -2.52 -7.69
N ASP A 146 17.27 -3.02 -8.76
CA ASP A 146 17.87 -3.17 -10.09
C ASP A 146 17.67 -1.96 -11.01
N GLY A 147 17.08 -0.87 -10.49
CA GLY A 147 16.79 0.36 -11.21
C GLY A 147 15.51 0.31 -12.06
N LEU A 148 14.67 -0.74 -11.95
CA LEU A 148 13.31 -0.70 -12.48
C LEU A 148 12.50 0.34 -11.70
N VAL A 149 11.78 1.22 -12.39
CA VAL A 149 10.91 2.21 -11.76
C VAL A 149 9.46 1.91 -12.10
N VAL A 150 8.62 1.84 -11.08
CA VAL A 150 7.18 1.63 -11.20
C VAL A 150 6.46 2.83 -10.62
N TYR A 151 5.50 3.38 -11.35
CA TYR A 151 4.56 4.36 -10.85
C TYR A 151 3.23 3.68 -10.55
N HIS A 152 2.82 3.73 -9.29
CA HIS A 152 1.49 3.35 -8.82
C HIS A 152 0.70 4.63 -8.55
N ALA A 153 -0.33 4.86 -9.33
CA ALA A 153 -1.09 6.10 -9.27
C ALA A 153 -1.96 6.22 -8.00
N GLY A 154 -2.31 5.10 -7.37
CA GLY A 154 -3.45 5.04 -6.48
C GLY A 154 -4.73 5.33 -7.25
N ASP A 155 -5.75 5.83 -6.57
CA ASP A 155 -6.94 6.38 -7.21
C ASP A 155 -6.70 7.87 -7.49
N THR A 156 -6.85 8.27 -8.74
CA THR A 156 -6.58 9.65 -9.15
C THR A 156 -7.33 10.03 -10.42
N ASP A 157 -7.73 11.29 -10.51
CA ASP A 157 -8.06 11.93 -11.78
C ASP A 157 -6.77 12.25 -12.55
N VAL A 158 -6.92 12.61 -13.81
CA VAL A 158 -5.81 13.11 -14.64
C VAL A 158 -5.42 14.50 -14.16
N PHE A 159 -4.15 14.72 -13.96
CA PHE A 159 -3.59 16.03 -13.59
C PHE A 159 -2.31 16.30 -14.37
N GLY A 160 -1.99 17.57 -14.58
CA GLY A 160 -0.81 18.06 -15.31
C GLY A 160 0.30 18.52 -14.39
#